data_23e356b1bb7d52c32f7d48fdc8fff480
#
_entry.id   23e356b1bb7d52c32f7d48fdc8fff480
#
_cell.length_a   1.000
_cell.length_b   1.000
_cell.length_c   1.000
_cell.angle_alpha   90.00
_cell.angle_beta   90.00
_cell.angle_gamma   90.00
#
_symmetry.space_group_name_H-M   'P 1'
#
loop_
_entity.id
_entity.type
_entity.pdbx_description
1 polymer ?
#
loop_
_entity_poly.entity_id
_entity_poly.type
_entity_poly.pdbx_seq_one_letter_code
_entity_poly.pdbx_strand_id
1 'polypeptide(L)'
;MEGAEVAVRARALGKRYRAKWALRDCTFELPAGRVAALVGANGAGKTTLMTVLAGLLDADEGSAGAVGRVAFVSQEKPVYRHFSVADVLRLGARLNVVWDDARARRWLKRFEVPLDAKCGKLSGGQQAQVAFAVAIGSAPDVLMLDEPLANLDPLARREVTAELLSEVAESGMTVLLSTHVVAELSGVADHLLLLAHGRLLAGGDLDDLLARHVSYTGPRSDVPPALGEVVWQRHDDNQSTFLVELPEGRPRPVVAGPWAQRPPTLEDYVLAQLEATRRGPAGKGVRA
;
A
#
# COMPACT_ATOMS: atom_id res chain seq x y z
N MET A 1 -7.40 5.20 -25.41
CA MET A 1 -6.36 5.01 -24.36
C MET A 1 -5.97 3.54 -24.43
N GLU A 2 -4.76 3.24 -24.86
CA GLU A 2 -4.20 1.89 -24.76
C GLU A 2 -4.27 1.46 -23.29
N GLY A 3 -4.83 0.29 -23.02
CA GLY A 3 -4.98 -0.20 -21.66
C GLY A 3 -3.62 -0.34 -21.00
N ALA A 4 -3.43 0.34 -19.87
CA ALA A 4 -2.20 0.23 -19.09
C ALA A 4 -1.90 -1.25 -18.82
N GLU A 5 -0.67 -1.69 -19.05
CA GLU A 5 -0.24 -3.04 -18.77
C GLU A 5 -0.43 -3.34 -17.26
N VAL A 6 -1.02 -4.48 -16.95
CA VAL A 6 -1.32 -4.87 -15.57
C VAL A 6 -0.12 -5.62 -15.00
N ALA A 7 0.50 -5.07 -13.96
CA ALA A 7 1.64 -5.69 -13.27
C ALA A 7 1.20 -6.70 -12.21
N VAL A 8 0.11 -6.42 -11.48
CA VAL A 8 -0.39 -7.28 -10.41
C VAL A 8 -1.91 -7.41 -10.53
N ARG A 9 -2.41 -8.63 -10.36
CA ARG A 9 -3.85 -8.92 -10.47
C ARG A 9 -4.30 -9.90 -9.40
N ALA A 10 -5.49 -9.69 -8.87
CA ALA A 10 -6.23 -10.67 -8.09
C ALA A 10 -7.69 -10.72 -8.58
N ARG A 11 -8.26 -11.92 -8.65
CA ARG A 11 -9.66 -12.16 -9.07
C ARG A 11 -10.32 -13.12 -8.11
N ALA A 12 -11.32 -12.61 -7.36
CA ALA A 12 -12.06 -13.34 -6.34
C ALA A 12 -11.14 -14.14 -5.39
N LEU A 13 -9.97 -13.54 -5.06
CA LEU A 13 -8.95 -14.19 -4.27
C LEU A 13 -9.45 -14.47 -2.86
N GLY A 14 -9.37 -15.74 -2.46
CA GLY A 14 -9.60 -16.21 -1.11
C GLY A 14 -8.42 -17.01 -0.57
N LYS A 15 -8.06 -16.76 0.71
CA LYS A 15 -7.08 -17.54 1.45
C LYS A 15 -7.56 -17.85 2.85
N ARG A 16 -7.50 -19.12 3.24
CA ARG A 16 -8.00 -19.61 4.52
C ARG A 16 -6.89 -20.32 5.29
N TYR A 17 -6.80 -20.05 6.58
CA TYR A 17 -5.97 -20.81 7.51
C TYR A 17 -6.91 -21.60 8.45
N ARG A 18 -6.94 -22.91 8.28
CA ARG A 18 -7.89 -23.80 8.99
C ARG A 18 -9.33 -23.33 8.73
N ALA A 19 -10.06 -22.88 9.79
CA ALA A 19 -11.43 -22.39 9.68
C ALA A 19 -11.56 -20.87 9.46
N LYS A 20 -10.45 -20.10 9.52
CA LYS A 20 -10.47 -18.64 9.46
C LYS A 20 -10.01 -18.13 8.08
N TRP A 21 -10.82 -17.30 7.46
CA TRP A 21 -10.44 -16.57 6.26
C TRP A 21 -9.46 -15.45 6.61
N ALA A 22 -8.32 -15.47 5.97
CA ALA A 22 -7.35 -14.36 5.99
C ALA A 22 -7.61 -13.39 4.85
N LEU A 23 -8.06 -13.91 3.70
CA LEU A 23 -8.51 -13.13 2.54
C LEU A 23 -9.81 -13.73 2.03
N ARG A 24 -10.72 -12.88 1.54
CA ARG A 24 -11.98 -13.32 0.99
C ARG A 24 -12.46 -12.38 -0.10
N ASP A 25 -12.65 -12.93 -1.31
CA ASP A 25 -13.21 -12.22 -2.46
C ASP A 25 -12.48 -10.92 -2.78
N CYS A 26 -11.15 -10.95 -2.79
CA CYS A 26 -10.33 -9.79 -3.14
C CYS A 26 -10.15 -9.74 -4.66
N THR A 27 -10.62 -8.65 -5.29
CA THR A 27 -10.49 -8.42 -6.73
C THR A 27 -9.92 -7.03 -6.99
N PHE A 28 -8.78 -6.96 -7.69
CA PHE A 28 -8.14 -5.71 -8.10
C PHE A 28 -7.13 -5.94 -9.23
N GLU A 29 -6.76 -4.85 -9.88
CA GLU A 29 -5.66 -4.78 -10.83
C GLU A 29 -4.77 -3.59 -10.48
N LEU A 30 -3.46 -3.78 -10.53
CA LEU A 30 -2.46 -2.73 -10.35
C LEU A 30 -1.73 -2.53 -11.68
N PRO A 31 -1.80 -1.35 -12.28
CA PRO A 31 -1.06 -1.04 -13.50
C PRO A 31 0.45 -1.08 -13.28
N ALA A 32 1.19 -1.37 -14.36
CA ALA A 32 2.65 -1.36 -14.36
C ALA A 32 3.21 0.06 -14.14
N GLY A 33 4.40 0.15 -13.53
CA GLY A 33 5.12 1.39 -13.27
C GLY A 33 4.53 2.25 -12.16
N ARG A 34 3.60 1.72 -11.34
CA ARG A 34 2.95 2.44 -10.23
C ARG A 34 3.57 2.11 -8.88
N VAL A 35 3.45 3.06 -7.97
CA VAL A 35 3.75 2.85 -6.54
C VAL A 35 2.43 2.70 -5.79
N ALA A 36 2.09 1.47 -5.46
CA ALA A 36 0.85 1.16 -4.77
C ALA A 36 1.06 0.98 -3.27
N ALA A 37 0.18 1.55 -2.48
CA ALA A 37 0.09 1.36 -1.04
C ALA A 37 -0.99 0.34 -0.69
N LEU A 38 -0.61 -0.74 -0.01
CA LEU A 38 -1.52 -1.69 0.63
C LEU A 38 -1.73 -1.29 2.10
N VAL A 39 -2.84 -0.65 2.37
CA VAL A 39 -3.16 -0.09 3.68
C VAL A 39 -4.14 -0.99 4.42
N GLY A 40 -3.95 -1.13 5.72
CA GLY A 40 -4.88 -1.87 6.59
C GLY A 40 -4.31 -2.09 7.98
N ALA A 41 -5.17 -2.30 8.95
CA ALA A 41 -4.78 -2.59 10.33
C ALA A 41 -3.95 -3.89 10.42
N ASN A 42 -3.27 -4.09 11.55
CA ASN A 42 -2.60 -5.36 11.84
C ASN A 42 -3.62 -6.51 11.84
N GLY A 43 -3.27 -7.60 11.16
CA GLY A 43 -4.19 -8.74 10.97
C GLY A 43 -5.25 -8.55 9.88
N ALA A 44 -5.22 -7.46 9.11
CA ALA A 44 -6.14 -7.24 7.98
C ALA A 44 -5.94 -8.23 6.81
N GLY A 45 -4.77 -8.91 6.74
CA GLY A 45 -4.43 -9.84 5.68
C GLY A 45 -3.36 -9.35 4.70
N LYS A 46 -2.69 -8.20 4.95
CA LYS A 46 -1.69 -7.59 4.06
C LYS A 46 -0.57 -8.54 3.70
N THR A 47 0.12 -9.10 4.69
CA THR A 47 1.22 -10.07 4.48
C THR A 47 0.73 -11.30 3.71
N THR A 48 -0.47 -11.83 4.03
CA THR A 48 -1.04 -12.97 3.31
C THR A 48 -1.30 -12.62 1.84
N LEU A 49 -1.86 -11.44 1.56
CA LEU A 49 -2.10 -10.98 0.19
C LEU A 49 -0.78 -10.89 -0.58
N MET A 50 0.23 -10.23 -0.02
CA MET A 50 1.53 -10.08 -0.68
C MET A 50 2.23 -11.40 -0.90
N THR A 51 2.14 -12.33 0.06
CA THR A 51 2.76 -13.67 -0.06
C THR A 51 2.09 -14.50 -1.18
N VAL A 52 0.76 -14.38 -1.34
CA VAL A 52 0.05 -15.03 -2.45
C VAL A 52 0.43 -14.39 -3.79
N LEU A 53 0.46 -13.05 -3.87
CA LEU A 53 0.86 -12.31 -5.07
C LEU A 53 2.29 -12.62 -5.50
N ALA A 54 3.18 -12.82 -4.54
CA ALA A 54 4.58 -13.20 -4.79
C ALA A 54 4.76 -14.67 -5.19
N GLY A 55 3.66 -15.47 -5.24
CA GLY A 55 3.72 -16.89 -5.58
C GLY A 55 4.35 -17.78 -4.50
N LEU A 56 4.47 -17.28 -3.27
CA LEU A 56 5.02 -18.00 -2.12
C LEU A 56 3.96 -18.77 -1.32
N LEU A 57 2.69 -18.53 -1.60
CA LEU A 57 1.55 -19.15 -0.96
C LEU A 57 0.41 -19.31 -1.97
N ASP A 58 -0.15 -20.52 -2.06
CA ASP A 58 -1.27 -20.80 -2.95
C ASP A 58 -2.58 -20.17 -2.44
N ALA A 59 -3.40 -19.69 -3.37
CA ALA A 59 -4.76 -19.30 -3.10
C ALA A 59 -5.65 -20.54 -2.84
N ASP A 60 -6.66 -20.40 -1.97
CA ASP A 60 -7.68 -21.44 -1.79
C ASP A 60 -8.89 -21.21 -2.72
N GLU A 61 -9.15 -19.96 -3.11
CA GLU A 61 -10.20 -19.56 -4.07
C GLU A 61 -9.69 -18.47 -4.99
N GLY A 62 -10.22 -18.43 -6.20
CA GLY A 62 -9.87 -17.41 -7.19
C GLY A 62 -8.46 -17.55 -7.74
N SER A 63 -7.87 -16.43 -8.14
CA SER A 63 -6.51 -16.38 -8.67
C SER A 63 -5.85 -15.06 -8.33
N ALA A 64 -4.51 -15.08 -8.16
CA ALA A 64 -3.73 -13.87 -7.97
C ALA A 64 -2.29 -14.10 -8.44
N GLY A 65 -1.60 -13.01 -8.82
CA GLY A 65 -0.20 -13.06 -9.19
C GLY A 65 0.31 -11.73 -9.72
N ALA A 66 1.60 -11.69 -9.96
CA ALA A 66 2.30 -10.59 -10.58
C ALA A 66 2.95 -11.05 -11.90
N VAL A 67 3.12 -10.11 -12.82
CA VAL A 67 3.73 -10.36 -14.12
C VAL A 67 5.22 -10.04 -14.06
N GLY A 68 6.05 -10.89 -14.67
CA GLY A 68 7.50 -10.70 -14.72
C GLY A 68 8.22 -11.20 -13.47
N ARG A 69 9.39 -10.59 -13.19
CA ARG A 69 10.23 -10.93 -12.04
C ARG A 69 9.72 -10.23 -10.80
N VAL A 70 9.48 -11.02 -9.76
CA VAL A 70 8.99 -10.50 -8.48
C VAL A 70 10.10 -10.58 -7.44
N ALA A 71 10.35 -9.47 -6.76
CA ALA A 71 11.13 -9.46 -5.53
C ALA A 71 10.22 -9.17 -4.34
N PHE A 72 10.38 -9.93 -3.26
CA PHE A 72 9.61 -9.77 -2.03
C PHE A 72 10.52 -9.56 -0.83
N VAL A 73 10.34 -8.45 -0.13
CA VAL A 73 11.01 -8.16 1.14
C VAL A 73 9.99 -8.30 2.26
N SER A 74 10.15 -9.33 3.09
CA SER A 74 9.27 -9.57 4.22
C SER A 74 9.53 -8.59 5.38
N GLN A 75 8.57 -8.46 6.27
CA GLN A 75 8.66 -7.59 7.45
C GLN A 75 9.88 -7.92 8.33
N GLU A 76 10.21 -9.20 8.49
CA GLU A 76 11.34 -9.64 9.31
C GLU A 76 12.71 -9.33 8.66
N LYS A 77 12.74 -9.10 7.34
CA LYS A 77 13.97 -8.80 6.56
C LYS A 77 15.12 -9.78 6.91
N PRO A 78 14.92 -11.10 6.77
CA PRO A 78 15.92 -12.08 7.19
C PRO A 78 17.20 -11.94 6.37
N VAL A 79 18.34 -11.89 7.05
CA VAL A 79 19.67 -11.89 6.45
C VAL A 79 20.53 -13.01 7.04
N TYR A 80 21.42 -13.56 6.26
CA TYR A 80 22.36 -14.61 6.73
C TYR A 80 23.40 -14.00 7.67
N ARG A 81 23.19 -14.13 8.99
CA ARG A 81 23.96 -13.42 10.04
C ARG A 81 25.47 -13.65 9.98
N HIS A 82 25.91 -14.83 9.52
CA HIS A 82 27.31 -15.18 9.43
C HIS A 82 27.99 -14.76 8.12
N PHE A 83 27.23 -14.36 7.12
CA PHE A 83 27.75 -13.88 5.84
C PHE A 83 28.15 -12.40 5.95
N SER A 84 29.17 -12.00 5.20
CA SER A 84 29.41 -10.58 4.93
C SER A 84 28.35 -10.05 3.97
N VAL A 85 28.18 -8.74 3.94
CA VAL A 85 27.27 -8.10 2.96
C VAL A 85 27.66 -8.48 1.53
N ALA A 86 28.97 -8.49 1.22
CA ALA A 86 29.48 -8.92 -0.08
C ALA A 86 29.14 -10.40 -0.38
N ASP A 87 29.12 -11.29 0.63
CA ASP A 87 28.71 -12.69 0.46
C ASP A 87 27.23 -12.78 0.11
N VAL A 88 26.39 -11.97 0.76
CA VAL A 88 24.95 -11.92 0.49
C VAL A 88 24.68 -11.43 -0.95
N LEU A 89 25.38 -10.39 -1.42
CA LEU A 89 25.25 -9.94 -2.81
C LEU A 89 25.71 -11.03 -3.80
N ARG A 90 26.83 -11.72 -3.52
CA ARG A 90 27.28 -12.85 -4.37
C ARG A 90 26.26 -13.99 -4.40
N LEU A 91 25.62 -14.27 -3.27
CA LEU A 91 24.54 -15.26 -3.21
C LEU A 91 23.34 -14.80 -4.05
N GLY A 92 22.93 -13.53 -3.91
CA GLY A 92 21.90 -12.94 -4.75
C GLY A 92 22.17 -13.08 -6.23
N ALA A 93 23.39 -12.75 -6.66
CA ALA A 93 23.84 -12.90 -8.04
C ALA A 93 23.81 -14.36 -8.57
N ARG A 94 24.02 -15.34 -7.70
CA ARG A 94 23.98 -16.77 -8.08
C ARG A 94 22.56 -17.35 -8.13
N LEU A 95 21.65 -16.80 -7.34
CA LEU A 95 20.27 -17.30 -7.22
C LEU A 95 19.30 -16.64 -8.21
N ASN A 96 19.67 -15.49 -8.77
CA ASN A 96 18.82 -14.76 -9.71
C ASN A 96 19.36 -14.88 -11.13
N VAL A 97 18.45 -15.13 -12.08
CA VAL A 97 18.80 -15.21 -13.52
C VAL A 97 19.28 -13.86 -14.05
N VAL A 98 18.68 -12.77 -13.54
CA VAL A 98 19.10 -11.39 -13.83
C VAL A 98 19.60 -10.78 -12.54
N TRP A 99 20.77 -10.12 -12.62
CA TRP A 99 21.37 -9.47 -11.47
C TRP A 99 22.12 -8.20 -11.87
N ASP A 100 21.79 -7.09 -11.21
CA ASP A 100 22.49 -5.82 -11.34
C ASP A 100 23.31 -5.51 -10.08
N ASP A 101 24.59 -5.93 -10.09
CA ASP A 101 25.51 -5.72 -8.97
C ASP A 101 25.81 -4.22 -8.73
N ALA A 102 25.85 -3.43 -9.78
CA ALA A 102 26.10 -2.01 -9.66
C ALA A 102 24.97 -1.29 -8.93
N ARG A 103 23.73 -1.65 -9.26
CA ARG A 103 22.52 -1.11 -8.63
C ARG A 103 22.44 -1.52 -7.14
N ALA A 104 22.67 -2.79 -6.82
CA ALA A 104 22.70 -3.26 -5.44
C ALA A 104 23.78 -2.55 -4.60
N ARG A 105 24.99 -2.35 -5.18
CA ARG A 105 26.07 -1.63 -4.49
C ARG A 105 25.83 -0.14 -4.36
N ARG A 106 25.21 0.50 -5.35
CA ARG A 106 24.81 1.93 -5.24
C ARG A 106 23.88 2.13 -4.05
N TRP A 107 22.86 1.26 -3.91
CA TRP A 107 21.95 1.28 -2.76
C TRP A 107 22.71 1.20 -1.43
N LEU A 108 23.57 0.19 -1.26
CA LEU A 108 24.34 0.01 -0.02
C LEU A 108 25.29 1.17 0.27
N LYS A 109 25.90 1.74 -0.78
CA LYS A 109 26.78 2.92 -0.66
C LYS A 109 25.99 4.15 -0.21
N ARG A 110 24.78 4.34 -0.72
CA ARG A 110 23.89 5.46 -0.33
C ARG A 110 23.58 5.45 1.15
N PHE A 111 23.41 4.25 1.73
CA PHE A 111 23.09 4.04 3.15
C PHE A 111 24.31 3.66 3.99
N GLU A 112 25.50 3.89 3.50
CA GLU A 112 26.77 3.68 4.20
C GLU A 112 26.90 2.27 4.82
N VAL A 113 26.40 1.23 4.15
CA VAL A 113 26.50 -0.15 4.61
C VAL A 113 27.81 -0.77 4.15
N PRO A 114 28.73 -1.13 5.08
CA PRO A 114 30.04 -1.68 4.73
C PRO A 114 29.92 -3.10 4.18
N LEU A 115 30.56 -3.36 3.03
CA LEU A 115 30.45 -4.63 2.31
C LEU A 115 31.18 -5.80 3.01
N ASP A 116 32.19 -5.53 3.80
CA ASP A 116 32.98 -6.51 4.56
C ASP A 116 32.36 -6.85 5.91
N ALA A 117 31.40 -6.06 6.40
CA ALA A 117 30.73 -6.31 7.66
C ALA A 117 29.89 -7.58 7.60
N LYS A 118 29.90 -8.36 8.68
CA LYS A 118 28.97 -9.48 8.84
C LYS A 118 27.56 -8.97 9.11
N CYS A 119 26.57 -9.51 8.41
CA CYS A 119 25.17 -9.07 8.53
C CYS A 119 24.65 -9.14 9.97
N GLY A 120 25.08 -10.10 10.75
CA GLY A 120 24.67 -10.20 12.18
C GLY A 120 25.25 -9.11 13.10
N LYS A 121 26.23 -8.31 12.62
CA LYS A 121 26.80 -7.16 13.34
C LYS A 121 26.21 -5.83 12.93
N LEU A 122 25.43 -5.80 11.86
CA LEU A 122 24.76 -4.61 11.37
C LEU A 122 23.59 -4.22 12.28
N SER A 123 23.27 -2.93 12.33
CA SER A 123 22.02 -2.45 12.93
C SER A 123 20.80 -3.01 12.19
N GLY A 124 19.62 -3.01 12.81
CA GLY A 124 18.38 -3.46 12.15
C GLY A 124 18.08 -2.66 10.88
N GLY A 125 18.34 -1.34 10.89
CA GLY A 125 18.22 -0.48 9.72
C GLY A 125 19.18 -0.89 8.59
N GLN A 126 20.45 -1.13 8.91
CA GLN A 126 21.44 -1.59 7.93
C GLN A 126 21.11 -2.99 7.37
N GLN A 127 20.59 -3.91 8.21
CA GLN A 127 20.10 -5.21 7.73
C GLN A 127 18.94 -5.04 6.75
N ALA A 128 18.05 -4.10 7.00
CA ALA A 128 17.00 -3.75 6.07
C ALA A 128 17.57 -3.27 4.72
N GLN A 129 18.61 -2.42 4.74
CA GLN A 129 19.24 -1.94 3.51
C GLN A 129 19.91 -3.08 2.73
N VAL A 130 20.45 -4.09 3.40
CA VAL A 130 20.97 -5.29 2.71
C VAL A 130 19.83 -6.06 2.02
N ALA A 131 18.68 -6.25 2.68
CA ALA A 131 17.53 -6.89 2.07
C ALA A 131 17.00 -6.11 0.84
N PHE A 132 16.92 -4.78 0.95
CA PHE A 132 16.57 -3.92 -0.19
C PHE A 132 17.57 -4.05 -1.33
N ALA A 133 18.88 -4.00 -1.04
CA ALA A 133 19.90 -4.10 -2.06
C ALA A 133 19.81 -5.42 -2.83
N VAL A 134 19.53 -6.53 -2.14
CA VAL A 134 19.32 -7.84 -2.79
C VAL A 134 18.07 -7.83 -3.67
N ALA A 135 16.96 -7.28 -3.18
CA ALA A 135 15.73 -7.20 -3.93
C ALA A 135 15.87 -6.32 -5.19
N ILE A 136 16.48 -5.14 -5.05
CA ILE A 136 16.73 -4.21 -6.15
C ILE A 136 17.75 -4.78 -7.15
N GLY A 137 18.81 -5.45 -6.64
CA GLY A 137 19.84 -6.09 -7.47
C GLY A 137 19.30 -7.24 -8.34
N SER A 138 18.18 -7.89 -7.95
CA SER A 138 17.51 -8.89 -8.79
C SER A 138 16.78 -8.29 -10.00
N ALA A 139 16.84 -6.96 -10.17
CA ALA A 139 16.22 -6.21 -11.26
C ALA A 139 14.73 -6.60 -11.47
N PRO A 140 13.89 -6.47 -10.44
CA PRO A 140 12.51 -6.93 -10.49
C PRO A 140 11.65 -6.04 -11.39
N ASP A 141 10.61 -6.64 -12.00
CA ASP A 141 9.54 -5.91 -12.67
C ASP A 141 8.47 -5.46 -11.62
N VAL A 142 8.33 -6.26 -10.54
CA VAL A 142 7.46 -5.95 -9.39
C VAL A 142 8.24 -6.13 -8.09
N LEU A 143 8.34 -5.07 -7.30
CA LEU A 143 8.94 -5.07 -5.97
C LEU A 143 7.84 -5.01 -4.90
N MET A 144 7.76 -6.02 -4.05
CA MET A 144 6.81 -6.10 -2.95
C MET A 144 7.52 -5.92 -1.62
N LEU A 145 7.05 -4.97 -0.79
CA LEU A 145 7.69 -4.57 0.45
C LEU A 145 6.68 -4.65 1.62
N ASP A 146 6.85 -5.61 2.52
CA ASP A 146 5.96 -5.77 3.66
C ASP A 146 6.46 -4.97 4.87
N GLU A 147 5.73 -3.90 5.23
CA GLU A 147 6.06 -2.95 6.31
C GLU A 147 7.52 -2.44 6.21
N PRO A 148 7.96 -1.94 5.03
CA PRO A 148 9.37 -1.66 4.76
C PRO A 148 9.98 -0.59 5.67
N LEU A 149 9.16 0.37 6.09
CA LEU A 149 9.56 1.54 6.86
C LEU A 149 9.36 1.36 8.37
N ALA A 150 8.82 0.21 8.80
CA ALA A 150 8.64 -0.09 10.21
C ALA A 150 10.00 -0.09 10.93
N ASN A 151 10.05 0.48 12.12
CA ASN A 151 11.26 0.57 12.97
C ASN A 151 12.38 1.48 12.42
N LEU A 152 12.14 2.28 11.39
CA LEU A 152 13.03 3.35 10.99
C LEU A 152 12.63 4.66 11.69
N ASP A 153 13.62 5.49 12.03
CA ASP A 153 13.35 6.86 12.47
C ASP A 153 12.82 7.72 11.32
N PRO A 154 12.22 8.89 11.60
CA PRO A 154 11.59 9.70 10.57
C PRO A 154 12.54 10.17 9.45
N LEU A 155 13.82 10.41 9.76
CA LEU A 155 14.80 10.83 8.76
C LEU A 155 15.16 9.67 7.83
N ALA A 156 15.48 8.50 8.40
CA ALA A 156 15.79 7.29 7.65
C ALA A 156 14.61 6.85 6.76
N ARG A 157 13.35 7.00 7.23
CA ARG A 157 12.16 6.74 6.39
C ARG A 157 12.14 7.62 5.15
N ARG A 158 12.36 8.92 5.31
CA ARG A 158 12.37 9.87 4.18
C ARG A 158 13.46 9.55 3.19
N GLU A 159 14.66 9.19 3.67
CA GLU A 159 15.79 8.84 2.83
C GLU A 159 15.53 7.56 2.03
N VAL A 160 15.03 6.50 2.70
CA VAL A 160 14.68 5.24 2.03
C VAL A 160 13.56 5.44 1.01
N THR A 161 12.53 6.22 1.37
CA THR A 161 11.43 6.52 0.45
C THR A 161 11.91 7.29 -0.78
N ALA A 162 12.73 8.32 -0.60
CA ALA A 162 13.26 9.11 -1.71
C ALA A 162 14.12 8.26 -2.66
N GLU A 163 14.98 7.40 -2.10
CA GLU A 163 15.81 6.49 -2.89
C GLU A 163 14.97 5.44 -3.63
N LEU A 164 13.93 4.90 -2.97
CA LEU A 164 13.00 3.96 -3.61
C LEU A 164 12.26 4.61 -4.79
N LEU A 165 11.78 5.84 -4.63
CA LEU A 165 11.13 6.58 -5.72
C LEU A 165 12.09 6.88 -6.88
N SER A 166 13.37 7.17 -6.59
CA SER A 166 14.41 7.34 -7.62
C SER A 166 14.61 6.03 -8.40
N GLU A 167 14.70 4.90 -7.69
CA GLU A 167 14.82 3.57 -8.31
C GLU A 167 13.61 3.22 -9.19
N VAL A 168 12.39 3.60 -8.76
CA VAL A 168 11.17 3.42 -9.57
C VAL A 168 11.23 4.27 -10.83
N ALA A 169 11.60 5.54 -10.72
CA ALA A 169 11.70 6.45 -11.84
C ALA A 169 12.75 6.00 -12.88
N GLU A 170 13.88 5.44 -12.43
CA GLU A 170 14.95 4.97 -13.30
C GLU A 170 14.61 3.66 -14.01
N SER A 171 13.91 2.73 -13.33
CA SER A 171 13.69 1.37 -13.83
C SER A 171 12.31 1.12 -14.40
N GLY A 172 11.33 1.95 -14.07
CA GLY A 172 9.92 1.70 -14.40
C GLY A 172 9.29 0.51 -13.66
N MET A 173 9.96 -0.03 -12.61
CA MET A 173 9.39 -1.14 -11.83
C MET A 173 8.13 -0.72 -11.10
N THR A 174 7.23 -1.67 -10.91
CA THR A 174 6.05 -1.50 -10.07
C THR A 174 6.40 -1.78 -8.61
N VAL A 175 5.92 -0.96 -7.68
CA VAL A 175 6.12 -1.19 -6.25
C VAL A 175 4.78 -1.40 -5.55
N LEU A 176 4.67 -2.43 -4.74
CA LEU A 176 3.58 -2.64 -3.80
C LEU A 176 4.15 -2.63 -2.39
N LEU A 177 3.87 -1.58 -1.63
CA LEU A 177 4.33 -1.47 -0.23
C LEU A 177 3.15 -1.59 0.74
N SER A 178 3.29 -2.41 1.78
CA SER A 178 2.31 -2.47 2.84
C SER A 178 2.65 -1.50 3.97
N THR A 179 1.63 -0.88 4.55
CA THR A 179 1.78 -0.10 5.79
C THR A 179 0.48 -0.04 6.57
N HIS A 180 0.59 0.24 7.86
CA HIS A 180 -0.54 0.61 8.71
C HIS A 180 -0.51 2.11 9.08
N VAL A 181 0.50 2.86 8.62
CA VAL A 181 0.70 4.29 8.89
C VAL A 181 0.41 5.10 7.62
N VAL A 182 -0.79 5.64 7.52
CA VAL A 182 -1.26 6.35 6.31
C VAL A 182 -0.45 7.62 6.03
N ALA A 183 0.01 8.31 7.06
CA ALA A 183 0.80 9.54 6.91
C ALA A 183 2.12 9.34 6.14
N GLU A 184 2.66 8.11 6.10
CA GLU A 184 3.89 7.76 5.37
C GLU A 184 3.69 7.72 3.84
N LEU A 185 2.45 7.71 3.36
CA LEU A 185 2.10 7.49 1.97
C LEU A 185 1.94 8.79 1.16
N SER A 186 1.81 9.92 1.85
CA SER A 186 1.60 11.22 1.20
C SER A 186 2.80 11.58 0.30
N GLY A 187 2.52 11.75 -1.00
CA GLY A 187 3.54 12.02 -2.01
C GLY A 187 4.42 10.81 -2.39
N VAL A 188 4.07 9.60 -1.92
CA VAL A 188 4.80 8.36 -2.20
C VAL A 188 4.01 7.44 -3.12
N ALA A 189 2.76 7.16 -2.74
CA ALA A 189 1.90 6.26 -3.49
C ALA A 189 0.99 7.03 -4.45
N ASP A 190 0.82 6.48 -5.65
CA ASP A 190 -0.13 6.94 -6.67
C ASP A 190 -1.33 5.98 -6.80
N HIS A 191 -1.28 4.83 -6.13
CA HIS A 191 -2.34 3.83 -6.14
C HIS A 191 -2.62 3.31 -4.73
N LEU A 192 -3.88 3.11 -4.37
CA LEU A 192 -4.31 2.61 -3.07
C LEU A 192 -4.97 1.24 -3.19
N LEU A 193 -4.63 0.35 -2.26
CA LEU A 193 -5.38 -0.88 -1.96
C LEU A 193 -5.68 -0.86 -0.45
N LEU A 194 -6.94 -0.68 -0.08
CA LEU A 194 -7.38 -0.63 1.33
C LEU A 194 -7.98 -1.96 1.73
N LEU A 195 -7.33 -2.64 2.67
CA LEU A 195 -7.71 -3.97 3.14
C LEU A 195 -8.21 -3.93 4.59
N ALA A 196 -9.39 -4.50 4.85
CA ALA A 196 -9.89 -4.71 6.19
C ALA A 196 -10.59 -6.06 6.31
N HIS A 197 -10.37 -6.75 7.42
CA HIS A 197 -10.98 -8.05 7.72
C HIS A 197 -10.88 -9.07 6.57
N GLY A 198 -9.74 -9.06 5.87
CA GLY A 198 -9.49 -9.93 4.72
C GLY A 198 -10.24 -9.56 3.44
N ARG A 199 -10.87 -8.40 3.36
CA ARG A 199 -11.58 -7.90 2.17
C ARG A 199 -11.00 -6.59 1.68
N LEU A 200 -11.00 -6.42 0.38
CA LEU A 200 -10.66 -5.13 -0.23
C LEU A 200 -11.87 -4.19 -0.07
N LEU A 201 -11.66 -3.06 0.60
CA LEU A 201 -12.68 -2.03 0.78
C LEU A 201 -12.66 -1.00 -0.35
N ALA A 202 -11.48 -0.63 -0.80
CA ALA A 202 -11.24 0.31 -1.87
C ALA A 202 -9.95 -0.03 -2.60
N GLY A 203 -9.88 0.28 -3.89
CA GLY A 203 -8.68 0.13 -4.70
C GLY A 203 -8.78 1.00 -5.95
N GLY A 204 -7.66 1.61 -6.35
CA GLY A 204 -7.61 2.43 -7.54
C GLY A 204 -6.55 3.53 -7.47
N ASP A 205 -6.50 4.35 -8.52
CA ASP A 205 -5.68 5.55 -8.57
C ASP A 205 -6.06 6.48 -7.42
N LEU A 206 -5.06 6.98 -6.70
CA LEU A 206 -5.27 7.74 -5.46
C LEU A 206 -5.92 9.09 -5.73
N ASP A 207 -5.48 9.78 -6.78
CA ASP A 207 -6.04 11.09 -7.15
C ASP A 207 -7.50 10.96 -7.58
N ASP A 208 -7.84 9.92 -8.34
CA ASP A 208 -9.21 9.61 -8.75
C ASP A 208 -10.10 9.28 -7.54
N LEU A 209 -9.58 8.49 -6.59
CA LEU A 209 -10.30 8.16 -5.36
C LEU A 209 -10.59 9.43 -4.54
N LEU A 210 -9.59 10.27 -4.33
CA LEU A 210 -9.75 11.51 -3.56
C LEU A 210 -10.61 12.56 -4.31
N ALA A 211 -10.49 12.62 -5.64
CA ALA A 211 -11.26 13.56 -6.46
C ALA A 211 -12.77 13.29 -6.41
N ARG A 212 -13.18 12.05 -6.26
CA ARG A 212 -14.60 11.65 -6.16
C ARG A 212 -15.22 11.89 -4.79
N HIS A 213 -14.43 12.28 -3.79
CA HIS A 213 -14.91 12.48 -2.43
C HIS A 213 -14.79 13.94 -1.98
N VAL A 214 -15.69 14.36 -1.12
CA VAL A 214 -15.69 15.70 -0.50
C VAL A 214 -15.96 15.58 0.99
N SER A 215 -15.17 16.30 1.78
CA SER A 215 -15.40 16.47 3.21
C SER A 215 -16.17 17.77 3.47
N TYR A 216 -17.32 17.66 4.15
CA TYR A 216 -18.12 18.77 4.61
C TYR A 216 -18.07 18.85 6.12
N THR A 217 -17.82 20.05 6.66
CA THR A 217 -17.84 20.30 8.10
C THR A 217 -18.69 21.56 8.36
N GLY A 218 -19.67 21.45 9.25
CA GLY A 218 -20.61 22.54 9.51
C GLY A 218 -21.47 22.30 10.74
N PRO A 219 -22.55 23.09 10.93
CA PRO A 219 -23.46 22.96 12.05
C PRO A 219 -24.04 21.55 12.18
N ARG A 220 -24.47 21.18 13.38
CA ARG A 220 -25.12 19.91 13.65
C ARG A 220 -26.27 19.65 12.68
N SER A 221 -26.18 18.57 11.93
CA SER A 221 -27.16 18.12 10.95
C SER A 221 -27.12 16.61 10.79
N ASP A 222 -28.26 15.99 10.56
CA ASP A 222 -28.35 14.56 10.25
C ASP A 222 -28.28 14.30 8.72
N VAL A 223 -28.25 15.37 7.92
CA VAL A 223 -28.22 15.31 6.46
C VAL A 223 -27.03 16.10 5.92
N PRO A 224 -26.26 15.56 4.96
CA PRO A 224 -25.15 16.29 4.34
C PRO A 224 -25.69 17.50 3.54
N PRO A 225 -24.87 18.56 3.36
CA PRO A 225 -25.30 19.78 2.67
C PRO A 225 -25.39 19.63 1.15
N ALA A 226 -24.96 18.51 0.59
CA ALA A 226 -24.96 18.25 -0.84
C ALA A 226 -25.36 16.82 -1.17
N LEU A 227 -25.79 16.59 -2.41
CA LEU A 227 -26.17 15.28 -2.93
C LEU A 227 -24.91 14.41 -3.12
N GLY A 228 -25.00 13.15 -2.72
CA GLY A 228 -23.97 12.14 -2.84
C GLY A 228 -24.23 10.99 -1.86
N GLU A 229 -23.42 9.95 -1.95
CA GLU A 229 -23.46 8.85 -1.00
C GLU A 229 -22.62 9.19 0.22
N VAL A 230 -23.23 9.16 1.42
CA VAL A 230 -22.50 9.40 2.67
C VAL A 230 -21.67 8.16 2.98
N VAL A 231 -20.36 8.24 2.77
CA VAL A 231 -19.42 7.18 3.09
C VAL A 231 -19.19 7.09 4.60
N TRP A 232 -19.13 8.27 5.25
CA TRP A 232 -18.87 8.37 6.68
C TRP A 232 -19.42 9.66 7.24
N GLN A 233 -19.82 9.61 8.51
CA GLN A 233 -20.28 10.79 9.25
C GLN A 233 -19.87 10.74 10.71
N ARG A 234 -19.58 11.91 11.25
CA ARG A 234 -19.35 12.15 12.68
C ARG A 234 -20.13 13.37 13.12
N HIS A 235 -20.74 13.22 14.28
CA HIS A 235 -21.51 14.27 14.91
C HIS A 235 -20.95 14.52 16.31
N ASP A 236 -20.57 15.74 16.57
CA ASP A 236 -20.28 16.28 17.90
C ASP A 236 -21.48 17.13 18.35
N ASP A 237 -21.45 17.74 19.54
CA ASP A 237 -22.61 18.46 20.11
C ASP A 237 -23.14 19.53 19.16
N ASN A 238 -22.27 20.34 18.57
CA ASN A 238 -22.64 21.49 17.72
C ASN A 238 -22.20 21.36 16.26
N GLN A 239 -21.54 20.28 15.88
CA GLN A 239 -20.92 20.14 14.57
C GLN A 239 -21.16 18.76 13.96
N SER A 240 -21.27 18.73 12.64
CA SER A 240 -21.29 17.51 11.85
C SER A 240 -20.18 17.54 10.80
N THR A 241 -19.54 16.41 10.61
CA THR A 241 -18.60 16.17 9.51
C THR A 241 -19.09 15.00 8.68
N PHE A 242 -19.12 15.16 7.37
CA PHE A 242 -19.51 14.14 6.41
C PHE A 242 -18.39 13.94 5.40
N LEU A 243 -18.07 12.68 5.09
CA LEU A 243 -17.36 12.31 3.86
C LEU A 243 -18.40 11.79 2.87
N VAL A 244 -18.51 12.46 1.73
CA VAL A 244 -19.52 12.17 0.71
C VAL A 244 -18.83 11.78 -0.58
N GLU A 245 -19.25 10.66 -1.18
CA GLU A 245 -18.88 10.28 -2.54
C GLU A 245 -19.82 10.98 -3.52
N LEU A 246 -19.23 11.70 -4.46
CA LEU A 246 -19.98 12.45 -5.49
C LEU A 246 -20.41 11.50 -6.61
N PRO A 247 -21.58 11.71 -7.22
CA PRO A 247 -21.98 11.00 -8.41
C PRO A 247 -20.98 11.18 -9.54
N GLU A 248 -20.70 10.13 -10.28
CA GLU A 248 -19.73 10.11 -11.38
C GLU A 248 -20.05 11.19 -12.43
N GLY A 249 -19.01 11.89 -12.91
CA GLY A 249 -19.13 12.92 -13.94
C GLY A 249 -19.75 14.25 -13.49
N ARG A 250 -20.06 14.44 -12.20
CA ARG A 250 -20.58 15.71 -11.70
C ARG A 250 -19.46 16.59 -11.10
N PRO A 251 -19.48 17.91 -11.40
CA PRO A 251 -18.57 18.84 -10.75
C PRO A 251 -18.86 18.89 -9.24
N ARG A 252 -17.83 19.22 -8.47
CA ARG A 252 -17.99 19.42 -7.01
C ARG A 252 -19.04 20.51 -6.78
N PRO A 253 -20.11 20.22 -6.03
CA PRO A 253 -21.13 21.22 -5.75
C PRO A 253 -20.53 22.32 -4.85
N VAL A 254 -20.86 23.56 -5.17
CA VAL A 254 -20.55 24.70 -4.27
C VAL A 254 -21.68 24.76 -3.24
N VAL A 255 -21.34 24.54 -1.97
CA VAL A 255 -22.31 24.58 -0.88
C VAL A 255 -22.35 25.99 -0.29
N ALA A 256 -23.53 26.58 -0.28
CA ALA A 256 -23.77 27.87 0.37
C ALA A 256 -24.02 27.67 1.89
N GLY A 257 -23.72 28.70 2.69
CA GLY A 257 -24.04 28.73 4.12
C GLY A 257 -22.85 28.34 5.02
N PRO A 258 -23.12 27.88 6.24
CA PRO A 258 -22.12 27.72 7.29
C PRO A 258 -21.29 26.43 7.14
N TRP A 259 -21.27 25.82 5.95
CA TRP A 259 -20.52 24.60 5.68
C TRP A 259 -19.16 24.89 5.06
N ALA A 260 -18.11 24.40 5.69
CA ALA A 260 -16.78 24.34 5.09
C ALA A 260 -16.68 23.08 4.22
N GLN A 261 -16.19 23.26 3.00
CA GLN A 261 -15.97 22.20 2.02
C GLN A 261 -14.49 22.10 1.71
N ARG A 262 -13.94 20.88 1.77
CA ARG A 262 -12.55 20.62 1.38
C ARG A 262 -12.39 19.26 0.70
N PRO A 263 -11.37 19.07 -0.14
CA PRO A 263 -10.96 17.71 -0.55
C PRO A 263 -10.55 16.93 0.69
N PRO A 264 -10.88 15.64 0.79
CA PRO A 264 -10.37 14.80 1.87
C PRO A 264 -8.86 14.59 1.68
N THR A 265 -8.15 14.44 2.78
CA THR A 265 -6.79 13.88 2.75
C THR A 265 -6.88 12.36 2.61
N LEU A 266 -5.76 11.72 2.22
CA LEU A 266 -5.69 10.26 2.22
C LEU A 266 -6.02 9.67 3.59
N GLU A 267 -5.57 10.31 4.66
CA GLU A 267 -5.85 9.88 6.04
C GLU A 267 -7.35 9.98 6.36
N ASP A 268 -8.02 11.09 6.03
CA ASP A 268 -9.46 11.24 6.19
C ASP A 268 -10.23 10.13 5.46
N TYR A 269 -9.83 9.85 4.20
CA TYR A 269 -10.46 8.83 3.37
C TYR A 269 -10.32 7.44 3.96
N VAL A 270 -9.09 7.05 4.32
CA VAL A 270 -8.80 5.71 4.88
C VAL A 270 -9.51 5.52 6.22
N LEU A 271 -9.45 6.50 7.12
CA LEU A 271 -10.12 6.43 8.42
C LEU A 271 -11.64 6.31 8.25
N ALA A 272 -12.22 7.10 7.36
CA ALA A 272 -13.65 7.05 7.08
C ALA A 272 -14.10 5.66 6.59
N GLN A 273 -13.37 5.08 5.63
CA GLN A 273 -13.66 3.75 5.10
C GLN A 273 -13.54 2.66 6.18
N LEU A 274 -12.50 2.73 7.02
CA LEU A 274 -12.29 1.77 8.11
C LEU A 274 -13.36 1.90 9.21
N GLU A 275 -13.80 3.11 9.54
CA GLU A 275 -14.86 3.32 10.53
C GLU A 275 -16.24 2.90 10.00
N ALA A 276 -16.51 3.13 8.71
CA ALA A 276 -17.74 2.67 8.07
C ALA A 276 -17.92 1.14 8.21
N THR A 277 -16.84 0.38 8.06
CA THR A 277 -16.89 -1.09 8.22
C THR A 277 -17.12 -1.56 9.65
N ARG A 278 -16.71 -0.78 10.67
CA ARG A 278 -16.94 -1.11 12.09
C ARG A 278 -18.38 -0.91 12.51
N ARG A 279 -19.10 0.03 11.87
CA ARG A 279 -20.51 0.34 12.21
C ARG A 279 -21.51 -0.60 11.54
N GLY A 280 -21.07 -1.49 10.63
CA GLY A 280 -21.95 -2.28 9.77
C GLY A 280 -22.59 -1.40 8.67
N PRO A 281 -23.25 -1.96 7.66
CA PRO A 281 -23.95 -1.16 6.68
C PRO A 281 -25.01 -0.33 7.44
N ALA A 282 -24.77 1.00 7.47
CA ALA A 282 -25.76 1.95 7.96
C ALA A 282 -27.06 1.65 7.21
N GLY A 283 -28.13 1.36 7.94
CA GLY A 283 -29.36 0.79 7.43
C GLY A 283 -29.77 1.41 6.12
N LYS A 284 -29.89 0.60 5.09
CA LYS A 284 -30.67 0.95 3.92
C LYS A 284 -32.08 1.24 4.45
N GLY A 285 -32.39 2.54 4.59
CA GLY A 285 -33.73 2.97 4.93
C GLY A 285 -34.67 2.33 3.94
N VAL A 286 -35.51 1.43 4.48
CA VAL A 286 -36.65 0.86 3.79
C VAL A 286 -37.52 2.04 3.35
N ARG A 287 -37.53 2.32 2.06
CA ARG A 287 -38.61 3.13 1.48
C ARG A 287 -39.85 2.22 1.45
N ALA A 288 -40.83 2.57 2.29
CA ALA A 288 -42.20 2.18 2.07
C ALA A 288 -42.78 2.92 0.88
#